data_65126a27da9c1eab67e130fa2caaef73
#
_entry.id   65126a27da9c1eab67e130fa2caaef73
#
_cell.length_a   1.000
_cell.length_b   1.000
_cell.length_c   1.000
_cell.angle_alpha   90.00
_cell.angle_beta   90.00
_cell.angle_gamma   90.00
#
_symmetry.space_group_name_H-M   'P 1'
#
loop_
_entity.id
_entity.type
_entity.pdbx_description
1 polymer ?
#
loop_
_entity_poly.entity_id
_entity_poly.type
_entity_poly.pdbx_seq_one_letter_code
_entity_poly.pdbx_strand_id
1 'polypeptide(L)'
;MTKTILGVLSLLVIMSCSIPVKENTVQPNIMETNKKNLGNLLALYPKPMTVVGAEVEGKVNWLVVGHTGVIGHDRILISMSKSHYTNQGIKDSKRLSVNLVSREILPKADYVGSVSGATVDKSEVFAYHIGENGTPVIDASPLTMECEVVDIYETEGFDNFICAIVNTYAAPEVLDNNGKLDYTKLKPVLFEFPTYSYLATGE
;
A
#
# COMPACT_ATOMS: atom_id res chain seq x y z
N MET A 1 -76.07 56.63 -35.82
CA MET A 1 -74.89 56.86 -36.68
C MET A 1 -73.75 56.08 -36.09
N THR A 2 -73.47 54.87 -36.53
CA THR A 2 -72.51 53.92 -36.01
C THR A 2 -71.41 53.81 -37.06
N LYS A 3 -70.18 54.24 -36.69
CA LYS A 3 -68.96 54.10 -37.54
C LYS A 3 -68.22 52.80 -37.15
N THR A 4 -68.21 51.88 -38.09
CA THR A 4 -67.43 50.66 -37.96
C THR A 4 -65.97 50.95 -38.35
N ILE A 5 -65.04 50.65 -37.50
CA ILE A 5 -63.58 50.72 -37.76
C ILE A 5 -63.16 49.28 -38.08
N LEU A 6 -62.66 49.08 -39.32
CA LEU A 6 -62.05 47.83 -39.76
C LEU A 6 -60.59 47.82 -39.36
N GLY A 7 -60.26 46.94 -38.46
CA GLY A 7 -58.82 46.72 -38.03
C GLY A 7 -58.14 45.68 -38.93
N VAL A 8 -57.10 46.09 -39.64
CA VAL A 8 -56.26 45.20 -40.44
C VAL A 8 -55.24 44.49 -39.50
N LEU A 9 -55.43 43.18 -39.33
CA LEU A 9 -54.50 42.33 -38.57
C LEU A 9 -53.38 41.91 -39.51
N SER A 10 -52.21 42.51 -39.32
CA SER A 10 -50.99 42.13 -40.01
C SER A 10 -50.37 40.89 -39.37
N LEU A 11 -50.37 39.76 -40.08
CA LEU A 11 -49.80 38.50 -39.65
C LEU A 11 -48.28 38.50 -39.94
N LEU A 12 -47.46 38.69 -38.91
CA LEU A 12 -45.99 38.59 -39.00
C LEU A 12 -45.62 37.09 -38.98
N VAL A 13 -45.24 36.52 -40.11
CA VAL A 13 -44.68 35.17 -40.19
C VAL A 13 -43.20 35.23 -39.84
N ILE A 14 -42.87 34.79 -38.65
CA ILE A 14 -41.46 34.63 -38.22
C ILE A 14 -40.96 33.31 -38.82
N MET A 15 -40.18 33.38 -39.89
CA MET A 15 -39.46 32.23 -40.43
C MET A 15 -38.31 31.87 -39.46
N SER A 16 -38.50 30.90 -38.58
CA SER A 16 -37.44 30.29 -37.77
C SER A 16 -36.53 29.44 -38.66
N CYS A 17 -35.34 29.97 -38.95
CA CYS A 17 -34.29 29.25 -39.67
C CYS A 17 -33.60 28.34 -38.65
N SER A 18 -34.05 27.09 -38.49
CA SER A 18 -33.37 26.08 -37.68
C SER A 18 -32.14 25.59 -38.42
N ILE A 19 -30.98 26.05 -38.01
CA ILE A 19 -29.70 25.49 -38.45
C ILE A 19 -29.58 24.10 -37.79
N PRO A 20 -29.43 23.01 -38.56
CA PRO A 20 -29.22 21.71 -37.97
C PRO A 20 -27.83 21.69 -37.30
N VAL A 21 -27.80 21.69 -35.99
CA VAL A 21 -26.62 21.40 -35.22
C VAL A 21 -26.26 19.93 -35.49
N LYS A 22 -25.20 19.69 -36.26
CA LYS A 22 -24.61 18.34 -36.34
C LYS A 22 -24.04 18.00 -34.94
N GLU A 23 -24.79 17.21 -34.20
CA GLU A 23 -24.24 16.52 -33.04
C GLU A 23 -23.09 15.61 -33.52
N ASN A 24 -21.88 16.05 -33.34
CA ASN A 24 -20.71 15.18 -33.44
C ASN A 24 -20.77 14.22 -32.24
N THR A 25 -21.52 13.17 -32.31
CA THR A 25 -21.41 12.01 -31.43
C THR A 25 -20.08 11.36 -31.71
N VAL A 26 -19.05 11.72 -30.91
CA VAL A 26 -17.81 10.95 -30.85
C VAL A 26 -18.19 9.59 -30.29
N GLN A 27 -18.43 8.63 -31.21
CA GLN A 27 -18.55 7.23 -30.82
C GLN A 27 -17.24 6.83 -30.14
N PRO A 28 -17.26 6.34 -28.89
CA PRO A 28 -16.05 5.82 -28.27
C PRO A 28 -15.51 4.72 -29.18
N ASN A 29 -14.29 4.87 -29.64
CA ASN A 29 -13.59 3.85 -30.41
C ASN A 29 -13.37 2.65 -29.46
N ILE A 30 -14.32 1.70 -29.47
CA ILE A 30 -14.24 0.47 -28.68
C ILE A 30 -13.19 -0.39 -29.41
N MET A 31 -11.91 -0.17 -29.06
CA MET A 31 -10.89 -1.13 -29.44
C MET A 31 -11.25 -2.47 -28.80
N GLU A 32 -11.39 -3.51 -29.58
CA GLU A 32 -11.49 -4.88 -29.08
C GLU A 32 -10.29 -5.13 -28.19
N THR A 33 -10.51 -5.24 -26.88
CA THR A 33 -9.44 -5.53 -25.94
C THR A 33 -9.33 -7.05 -25.82
N ASN A 34 -8.13 -7.60 -26.00
CA ASN A 34 -7.85 -9.02 -25.74
C ASN A 34 -7.76 -9.32 -24.22
N LYS A 35 -8.13 -8.37 -23.37
CA LYS A 35 -8.10 -8.54 -21.91
C LYS A 35 -9.26 -9.41 -21.46
N LYS A 36 -8.93 -10.47 -20.71
CA LYS A 36 -9.92 -11.35 -20.06
C LYS A 36 -10.28 -10.78 -18.69
N ASN A 37 -11.58 -10.74 -18.37
CA ASN A 37 -12.04 -10.46 -17.02
C ASN A 37 -11.74 -11.68 -16.12
N LEU A 38 -10.94 -11.48 -15.05
CA LEU A 38 -10.56 -12.52 -14.09
C LEU A 38 -11.41 -12.50 -12.81
N GLY A 39 -12.46 -11.67 -12.78
CA GLY A 39 -13.30 -11.51 -11.59
C GLY A 39 -12.63 -10.70 -10.47
N ASN A 40 -13.02 -10.96 -9.22
CA ASN A 40 -12.50 -10.28 -8.04
C ASN A 40 -11.16 -10.90 -7.62
N LEU A 41 -10.07 -10.44 -8.24
CA LEU A 41 -8.71 -10.91 -7.99
C LEU A 41 -7.84 -9.77 -7.47
N LEU A 42 -7.14 -9.98 -6.36
CA LEU A 42 -6.12 -9.07 -5.86
C LEU A 42 -4.85 -9.19 -6.73
N ALA A 43 -4.62 -8.19 -7.59
CA ALA A 43 -3.56 -8.22 -8.62
C ALA A 43 -2.48 -7.13 -8.41
N LEU A 44 -2.30 -6.62 -7.18
CA LEU A 44 -1.24 -5.65 -6.84
C LEU A 44 0.02 -6.33 -6.30
N TYR A 45 0.39 -7.46 -6.88
CA TYR A 45 1.60 -8.21 -6.62
C TYR A 45 2.45 -8.35 -7.90
N PRO A 46 3.78 -8.62 -7.78
CA PRO A 46 4.55 -8.82 -6.55
C PRO A 46 4.84 -7.51 -5.81
N LYS A 47 5.06 -7.61 -4.50
CA LYS A 47 5.42 -6.48 -3.62
C LYS A 47 6.68 -6.81 -2.82
N PRO A 48 7.46 -5.80 -2.37
CA PRO A 48 8.55 -6.04 -1.45
C PRO A 48 8.05 -6.77 -0.20
N MET A 49 8.74 -7.86 0.14
CA MET A 49 8.49 -8.60 1.36
C MET A 49 9.05 -7.83 2.56
N THR A 50 8.28 -7.72 3.62
CA THR A 50 8.69 -7.03 4.83
C THR A 50 8.52 -7.88 6.07
N VAL A 51 9.38 -7.67 7.07
CA VAL A 51 9.20 -8.17 8.43
C VAL A 51 8.83 -7.00 9.32
N VAL A 52 7.65 -7.07 9.91
CA VAL A 52 7.20 -6.12 10.94
C VAL A 52 7.72 -6.61 12.29
N GLY A 53 8.38 -5.70 13.03
CA GLY A 53 8.85 -5.93 14.39
C GLY A 53 8.10 -5.06 15.39
N ALA A 54 7.69 -5.64 16.51
CA ALA A 54 7.10 -4.93 17.63
C ALA A 54 7.37 -5.68 18.95
N GLU A 55 7.31 -4.99 20.07
CA GLU A 55 7.32 -5.62 21.38
C GLU A 55 5.91 -6.09 21.72
N VAL A 56 5.78 -7.31 22.21
CA VAL A 56 4.54 -7.90 22.73
C VAL A 56 4.87 -8.52 24.07
N GLU A 57 4.20 -8.08 25.13
CA GLU A 57 4.38 -8.60 26.50
C GLU A 57 5.86 -8.60 26.98
N GLY A 58 6.60 -7.52 26.64
CA GLY A 58 8.00 -7.36 27.04
C GLY A 58 9.01 -8.14 26.19
N LYS A 59 8.57 -8.78 25.07
CA LYS A 59 9.45 -9.50 24.14
C LYS A 59 9.29 -9.00 22.72
N VAL A 60 10.37 -8.94 21.99
CA VAL A 60 10.34 -8.66 20.55
C VAL A 60 9.66 -9.80 19.81
N ASN A 61 8.70 -9.46 18.96
CA ASN A 61 8.04 -10.40 18.07
C ASN A 61 8.10 -9.93 16.63
N TRP A 62 8.20 -10.87 15.70
CA TRP A 62 8.36 -10.63 14.27
C TRP A 62 7.23 -11.26 13.47
N LEU A 63 6.81 -10.59 12.41
CA LEU A 63 5.78 -11.11 11.49
C LEU A 63 6.09 -10.68 10.05
N VAL A 64 6.02 -11.62 9.12
CA VAL A 64 6.04 -11.28 7.68
C VAL A 64 4.73 -10.62 7.26
N VAL A 65 4.83 -9.50 6.57
CA VAL A 65 3.68 -8.76 6.07
C VAL A 65 3.89 -8.38 4.60
N GLY A 66 3.00 -8.89 3.75
CA GLY A 66 2.93 -8.55 2.32
C GLY A 66 1.87 -7.48 1.99
N HIS A 67 0.89 -7.28 2.87
CA HIS A 67 -0.15 -6.28 2.66
C HIS A 67 0.30 -4.90 3.18
N THR A 68 1.16 -4.23 2.38
CA THR A 68 1.68 -2.89 2.68
C THR A 68 1.27 -1.91 1.58
N GLY A 69 1.12 -0.64 1.90
CA GLY A 69 0.77 0.40 0.93
C GLY A 69 1.38 1.75 1.26
N VAL A 70 1.72 2.53 0.24
CA VAL A 70 2.11 3.93 0.37
C VAL A 70 0.84 4.78 0.32
N ILE A 71 0.62 5.63 1.33
CA ILE A 71 -0.58 6.48 1.45
C ILE A 71 -0.25 7.97 1.63
N GLY A 72 1.02 8.32 1.61
CA GLY A 72 1.52 9.69 1.70
C GLY A 72 3.03 9.73 1.47
N HIS A 73 3.64 10.90 1.53
CA HIS A 73 5.10 11.04 1.37
C HIS A 73 5.88 10.49 2.58
N ASP A 74 5.25 10.50 3.75
CA ASP A 74 5.80 10.07 5.03
C ASP A 74 4.91 9.02 5.71
N ARG A 75 3.97 8.40 4.97
CA ARG A 75 2.96 7.51 5.54
C ARG A 75 2.81 6.23 4.75
N ILE A 76 2.68 5.15 5.51
CA ILE A 76 2.42 3.81 4.98
C ILE A 76 1.24 3.15 5.69
N LEU A 77 0.59 2.26 4.98
CA LEU A 77 -0.43 1.35 5.50
C LEU A 77 0.19 -0.02 5.72
N ILE A 78 0.00 -0.60 6.88
CA ILE A 78 0.35 -1.98 7.22
C ILE A 78 -0.94 -2.71 7.58
N SER A 79 -1.34 -3.67 6.76
CA SER A 79 -2.58 -4.43 6.96
C SER A 79 -2.26 -5.85 7.43
N MET A 80 -2.77 -6.23 8.60
CA MET A 80 -2.48 -7.48 9.27
C MET A 80 -3.77 -8.17 9.71
N SER A 81 -3.86 -9.49 9.51
CA SER A 81 -5.01 -10.24 10.04
C SER A 81 -5.17 -10.03 11.55
N LYS A 82 -6.39 -9.89 12.01
CA LYS A 82 -6.70 -9.74 13.47
C LYS A 82 -6.20 -10.91 14.32
N SER A 83 -5.95 -12.07 13.71
CA SER A 83 -5.41 -13.24 14.38
C SER A 83 -3.91 -13.17 14.70
N HIS A 84 -3.19 -12.19 14.15
CA HIS A 84 -1.75 -12.07 14.38
C HIS A 84 -1.43 -11.56 15.78
N TYR A 85 -0.61 -12.31 16.50
CA TYR A 85 -0.18 -11.99 17.87
C TYR A 85 0.53 -10.62 17.96
N THR A 86 1.28 -10.22 16.94
CA THR A 86 2.00 -8.96 16.86
C THR A 86 1.07 -7.74 16.97
N ASN A 87 -0.20 -7.87 16.51
CA ASN A 87 -1.15 -6.76 16.51
C ASN A 87 -1.40 -6.20 17.92
N GLN A 88 -1.41 -7.07 18.93
CA GLN A 88 -1.59 -6.66 20.32
C GLN A 88 -0.50 -5.67 20.75
N GLY A 89 0.77 -6.01 20.57
CA GLY A 89 1.88 -5.12 20.95
C GLY A 89 1.88 -3.80 20.17
N ILE A 90 1.51 -3.84 18.88
CA ILE A 90 1.38 -2.61 18.07
C ILE A 90 0.22 -1.74 18.57
N LYS A 91 -0.91 -2.34 18.94
CA LYS A 91 -2.06 -1.60 19.50
C LYS A 91 -1.73 -0.94 20.84
N ASP A 92 -0.92 -1.60 21.66
CA ASP A 92 -0.52 -1.11 22.99
C ASP A 92 0.55 -0.01 22.89
N SER A 93 1.64 -0.27 22.15
CA SER A 93 2.78 0.65 22.04
C SER A 93 2.56 1.79 21.04
N LYS A 94 1.68 1.62 20.05
CA LYS A 94 1.51 2.48 18.87
C LYS A 94 2.80 2.60 18.04
N ARG A 95 3.67 1.61 18.08
CA ARG A 95 4.96 1.61 17.39
C ARG A 95 5.23 0.27 16.73
N LEU A 96 5.92 0.32 15.60
CA LEU A 96 6.40 -0.85 14.88
C LEU A 96 7.60 -0.49 14.01
N SER A 97 8.41 -1.49 13.65
CA SER A 97 9.38 -1.37 12.58
C SER A 97 8.94 -2.15 11.34
N VAL A 98 9.35 -1.68 10.17
CA VAL A 98 9.14 -2.34 8.88
C VAL A 98 10.52 -2.58 8.26
N ASN A 99 10.97 -3.83 8.26
CA ASN A 99 12.29 -4.25 7.81
C ASN A 99 12.16 -4.91 6.44
N LEU A 100 12.86 -4.41 5.41
CA LEU A 100 12.90 -5.03 4.09
C LEU A 100 13.66 -6.36 4.12
N VAL A 101 13.11 -7.35 3.41
CA VAL A 101 13.74 -8.67 3.32
C VAL A 101 14.68 -8.74 2.14
N SER A 102 15.97 -9.01 2.41
CA SER A 102 16.98 -9.39 1.43
C SER A 102 17.00 -10.92 1.24
N ARG A 103 17.73 -11.41 0.21
CA ARG A 103 17.94 -12.86 0.03
C ARG A 103 18.61 -13.52 1.25
N GLU A 104 19.50 -12.79 1.93
CA GLU A 104 20.23 -13.29 3.10
C GLU A 104 19.31 -13.65 4.26
N ILE A 105 18.36 -12.77 4.60
CA ILE A 105 17.45 -12.96 5.73
C ILE A 105 16.17 -13.70 5.35
N LEU A 106 15.95 -14.03 4.06
CA LEU A 106 14.73 -14.68 3.58
C LEU A 106 14.37 -15.97 4.35
N PRO A 107 15.29 -16.90 4.64
CA PRO A 107 14.92 -18.12 5.38
C PRO A 107 14.38 -17.84 6.79
N LYS A 108 14.94 -16.85 7.47
CA LYS A 108 14.46 -16.41 8.79
C LYS A 108 13.12 -15.66 8.68
N ALA A 109 12.95 -14.85 7.64
CA ALA A 109 11.70 -14.15 7.37
C ALA A 109 10.56 -15.14 7.07
N ASP A 110 10.80 -16.13 6.23
CA ASP A 110 9.83 -17.21 5.96
C ASP A 110 9.44 -17.96 7.23
N TYR A 111 10.42 -18.32 8.06
CA TYR A 111 10.17 -18.97 9.34
C TYR A 111 9.25 -18.13 10.25
N VAL A 112 9.54 -16.83 10.47
CA VAL A 112 8.70 -16.01 11.36
C VAL A 112 7.32 -15.72 10.78
N GLY A 113 7.14 -15.87 9.47
CA GLY A 113 5.86 -15.82 8.78
C GLY A 113 5.03 -17.11 8.93
N SER A 114 5.69 -18.25 9.12
CA SER A 114 5.06 -19.58 9.18
C SER A 114 4.62 -20.02 10.58
N VAL A 115 5.11 -19.34 11.64
CA VAL A 115 4.79 -19.68 13.04
C VAL A 115 4.13 -18.53 13.78
N SER A 116 3.31 -18.83 14.79
CA SER A 116 2.66 -17.82 15.62
C SER A 116 3.50 -17.44 16.83
N GLY A 117 3.66 -16.14 17.10
CA GLY A 117 4.30 -15.63 18.32
C GLY A 117 3.55 -15.97 19.62
N ALA A 118 2.27 -16.35 19.52
CA ALA A 118 1.52 -16.81 20.67
C ALA A 118 1.97 -18.20 21.18
N THR A 119 2.64 -18.98 20.33
CA THR A 119 3.07 -20.36 20.65
C THR A 119 4.58 -20.57 20.56
N VAL A 120 5.29 -19.69 19.84
CA VAL A 120 6.74 -19.79 19.61
C VAL A 120 7.39 -18.45 19.92
N ASP A 121 8.40 -18.47 20.78
CA ASP A 121 9.24 -17.29 21.03
C ASP A 121 10.10 -17.01 19.78
N LYS A 122 9.88 -15.85 19.15
CA LYS A 122 10.57 -15.43 17.94
C LYS A 122 11.61 -14.34 18.20
N SER A 123 11.82 -13.93 19.45
CA SER A 123 12.66 -12.77 19.80
C SER A 123 14.09 -12.91 19.30
N GLU A 124 14.65 -14.12 19.32
CA GLU A 124 16.05 -14.41 18.97
C GLU A 124 16.27 -14.83 17.50
N VAL A 125 15.22 -14.77 16.64
CA VAL A 125 15.36 -15.22 15.24
C VAL A 125 16.29 -14.32 14.44
N PHE A 126 16.23 -13.01 14.69
CA PHE A 126 17.12 -12.03 14.08
C PHE A 126 18.04 -11.40 15.11
N ALA A 127 19.29 -11.09 14.72
CA ALA A 127 20.07 -10.08 15.41
C ALA A 127 19.42 -8.72 15.16
N TYR A 128 19.24 -7.95 16.22
CA TYR A 128 18.58 -6.65 16.15
C TYR A 128 19.09 -5.71 17.25
N HIS A 129 18.88 -4.43 17.05
CA HIS A 129 18.98 -3.42 18.09
C HIS A 129 17.67 -2.67 18.24
N ILE A 130 17.53 -1.93 19.31
CA ILE A 130 16.38 -1.03 19.50
C ILE A 130 16.75 0.32 18.88
N GLY A 131 15.93 0.77 17.92
CA GLY A 131 16.10 2.04 17.23
C GLY A 131 15.69 3.23 18.11
N GLU A 132 15.86 4.45 17.57
CA GLU A 132 15.62 5.70 18.31
C GLU A 132 14.14 5.89 18.71
N ASN A 133 13.20 5.32 17.93
CA ASN A 133 11.77 5.32 18.28
C ASN A 133 11.37 4.15 19.20
N GLY A 134 12.33 3.36 19.66
CA GLY A 134 12.10 2.25 20.58
C GLY A 134 11.53 0.99 19.93
N THR A 135 11.67 0.84 18.61
CA THR A 135 11.25 -0.36 17.88
C THR A 135 12.43 -1.25 17.52
N PRO A 136 12.24 -2.57 17.37
CA PRO A 136 13.32 -3.49 17.01
C PRO A 136 13.69 -3.34 15.52
N VAL A 137 14.96 -3.09 15.24
CA VAL A 137 15.56 -2.93 13.90
C VAL A 137 16.41 -4.15 13.61
N ILE A 138 16.12 -4.90 12.55
CA ILE A 138 16.92 -6.07 12.14
C ILE A 138 18.26 -5.60 11.56
N ASP A 139 19.38 -6.01 12.16
CA ASP A 139 20.73 -5.55 11.77
C ASP A 139 21.07 -5.91 10.32
N ALA A 140 20.63 -7.06 9.83
CA ALA A 140 20.88 -7.53 8.47
C ALA A 140 19.84 -7.08 7.44
N SER A 141 18.86 -6.25 7.84
CA SER A 141 17.92 -5.67 6.88
C SER A 141 18.57 -4.53 6.10
N PRO A 142 18.49 -4.51 4.75
CA PRO A 142 19.10 -3.44 3.97
C PRO A 142 18.41 -2.08 4.16
N LEU A 143 17.16 -2.09 4.59
CA LEU A 143 16.37 -0.87 4.85
C LEU A 143 15.32 -1.17 5.92
N THR A 144 15.27 -0.33 6.94
CA THR A 144 14.25 -0.42 8.00
C THR A 144 13.62 0.95 8.23
N MET A 145 12.30 0.99 8.34
CA MET A 145 11.54 2.16 8.76
C MET A 145 11.00 1.94 10.17
N GLU A 146 11.25 2.87 11.09
CA GLU A 146 10.52 2.95 12.36
C GLU A 146 9.27 3.80 12.16
N CYS A 147 8.16 3.34 12.69
CA CYS A 147 6.85 3.93 12.45
C CYS A 147 6.07 4.14 13.75
N GLU A 148 5.35 5.25 13.81
CA GLU A 148 4.29 5.50 14.79
C GLU A 148 2.91 5.26 14.17
N VAL A 149 2.06 4.51 14.86
CA VAL A 149 0.67 4.28 14.44
C VAL A 149 -0.16 5.51 14.80
N VAL A 150 -0.58 6.24 13.78
CA VAL A 150 -1.38 7.47 13.94
C VAL A 150 -2.89 7.20 13.88
N ASP A 151 -3.30 6.09 13.27
CA ASP A 151 -4.70 5.66 13.21
C ASP A 151 -4.79 4.15 12.94
N ILE A 152 -5.92 3.53 13.26
CA ILE A 152 -6.20 2.13 13.01
C ILE A 152 -7.57 2.02 12.35
N TYR A 153 -7.61 1.63 11.08
CA TYR A 153 -8.83 1.32 10.38
C TYR A 153 -9.11 -0.18 10.45
N GLU A 154 -10.10 -0.57 11.24
CA GLU A 154 -10.49 -1.96 11.38
C GLU A 154 -11.50 -2.39 10.32
N THR A 155 -11.23 -3.51 9.67
CA THR A 155 -12.18 -4.24 8.82
C THR A 155 -12.60 -5.53 9.52
N GLU A 156 -13.49 -6.31 8.91
CA GLU A 156 -13.97 -7.56 9.51
C GLU A 156 -12.81 -8.52 9.88
N GLY A 157 -11.82 -8.69 8.99
CA GLY A 157 -10.72 -9.64 9.16
C GLY A 157 -9.34 -9.02 9.43
N PHE A 158 -9.20 -7.69 9.32
CA PHE A 158 -7.89 -7.03 9.37
C PHE A 158 -7.88 -5.81 10.27
N ASP A 159 -6.74 -5.62 10.94
CA ASP A 159 -6.30 -4.35 11.51
C ASP A 159 -5.42 -3.65 10.47
N ASN A 160 -5.82 -2.45 10.05
CA ASN A 160 -5.08 -1.65 9.09
C ASN A 160 -4.43 -0.48 9.84
N PHE A 161 -3.15 -0.61 10.10
CA PHE A 161 -2.37 0.40 10.83
C PHE A 161 -1.95 1.49 9.86
N ILE A 162 -2.39 2.72 10.11
CA ILE A 162 -1.95 3.93 9.41
C ILE A 162 -0.72 4.44 10.16
N CYS A 163 0.43 4.41 9.51
CA CYS A 163 1.72 4.64 10.14
C CYS A 163 2.40 5.89 9.58
N ALA A 164 2.88 6.78 10.46
CA ALA A 164 3.85 7.81 10.11
C ALA A 164 5.27 7.21 10.22
N ILE A 165 6.10 7.42 9.21
CA ILE A 165 7.52 7.05 9.24
C ILE A 165 8.24 8.13 10.03
N VAL A 166 8.94 7.73 11.11
CA VAL A 166 9.68 8.65 11.97
C VAL A 166 11.19 8.56 11.78
N ASN A 167 11.71 7.36 11.48
CA ASN A 167 13.11 7.13 11.14
C ASN A 167 13.22 6.13 9.99
N THR A 168 14.28 6.26 9.19
CA THR A 168 14.65 5.28 8.18
C THR A 168 16.14 4.98 8.29
N TYR A 169 16.48 3.73 8.52
CA TYR A 169 17.84 3.20 8.55
C TYR A 169 18.12 2.48 7.24
N ALA A 170 19.29 2.73 6.66
CA ALA A 170 19.74 2.08 5.44
C ALA A 170 21.15 1.54 5.63
N ALA A 171 21.38 0.33 5.18
CA ALA A 171 22.74 -0.24 5.17
C ALA A 171 23.65 0.55 4.22
N PRO A 172 24.94 0.76 4.53
CA PRO A 172 25.83 1.57 3.70
C PRO A 172 25.91 1.13 2.24
N GLU A 173 25.81 -0.16 1.96
CA GLU A 173 25.87 -0.73 0.64
C GLU A 173 24.72 -0.34 -0.28
N VAL A 174 23.58 0.08 0.25
CA VAL A 174 22.43 0.55 -0.54
C VAL A 174 22.39 2.07 -0.69
N LEU A 175 23.45 2.77 -0.25
CA LEU A 175 23.56 4.20 -0.41
C LEU A 175 24.42 4.57 -1.64
N ASP A 176 24.16 5.74 -2.21
CA ASP A 176 25.02 6.37 -3.22
C ASP A 176 26.20 7.12 -2.54
N ASN A 177 27.07 7.69 -3.37
CA ASN A 177 28.23 8.45 -2.90
C ASN A 177 27.87 9.74 -2.12
N ASN A 178 26.62 10.17 -2.16
CA ASN A 178 26.09 11.33 -1.44
C ASN A 178 25.33 10.93 -0.17
N GLY A 179 25.32 9.65 0.19
CA GLY A 179 24.58 9.11 1.33
C GLY A 179 23.06 9.02 1.12
N LYS A 180 22.60 9.05 -0.13
CA LYS A 180 21.17 8.88 -0.47
C LYS A 180 20.90 7.44 -0.89
N LEU A 181 19.67 6.99 -0.64
CA LEU A 181 19.23 5.65 -1.02
C LEU A 181 19.33 5.45 -2.55
N ASP A 182 20.08 4.44 -2.95
CA ASP A 182 20.23 4.01 -4.34
C ASP A 182 19.35 2.77 -4.59
N TYR A 183 18.19 2.98 -5.20
CA TYR A 183 17.23 1.92 -5.48
C TYR A 183 17.74 0.87 -6.47
N THR A 184 18.82 1.13 -7.21
CA THR A 184 19.45 0.13 -8.09
C THR A 184 20.27 -0.90 -7.31
N LYS A 185 20.73 -0.51 -6.11
CA LYS A 185 21.46 -1.37 -5.17
C LYS A 185 20.53 -2.09 -4.20
N LEU A 186 19.39 -1.47 -3.88
CA LEU A 186 18.37 -2.09 -3.03
C LEU A 186 17.67 -3.21 -3.79
N LYS A 187 17.95 -4.45 -3.40
CA LYS A 187 17.44 -5.67 -4.06
C LYS A 187 16.51 -6.44 -3.10
N PRO A 188 15.31 -5.93 -2.81
CA PRO A 188 14.39 -6.62 -1.92
C PRO A 188 13.90 -7.91 -2.55
N VAL A 189 13.63 -8.90 -1.72
CA VAL A 189 12.82 -10.05 -2.14
C VAL A 189 11.40 -9.57 -2.36
N LEU A 190 10.80 -9.96 -3.49
CA LEU A 190 9.39 -9.70 -3.76
C LEU A 190 8.57 -10.94 -3.40
N PHE A 191 7.39 -10.69 -2.87
CA PHE A 191 6.43 -11.72 -2.53
C PHE A 191 5.23 -11.66 -3.48
N GLU A 192 4.78 -12.82 -3.90
CA GLU A 192 3.60 -13.01 -4.73
C GLU A 192 2.58 -13.84 -3.94
N PHE A 193 1.43 -13.22 -3.62
CA PHE A 193 0.46 -13.77 -2.68
C PHE A 193 -0.35 -14.96 -3.24
N PRO A 194 -0.83 -14.96 -4.49
CA PRO A 194 -1.70 -16.04 -4.95
C PRO A 194 -1.02 -17.42 -4.93
N THR A 195 0.29 -17.50 -5.20
CA THR A 195 1.03 -18.78 -5.19
C THR A 195 2.01 -18.91 -4.03
N TYR A 196 2.11 -17.89 -3.15
CA TYR A 196 3.06 -17.84 -2.03
C TYR A 196 4.52 -18.00 -2.48
N SER A 197 4.86 -17.38 -3.60
CA SER A 197 6.19 -17.48 -4.20
C SER A 197 7.04 -16.24 -3.91
N TYR A 198 8.36 -16.45 -3.84
CA TYR A 198 9.34 -15.39 -3.73
C TYR A 198 10.02 -15.14 -5.08
N LEU A 199 10.13 -13.86 -5.44
CA LEU A 199 10.80 -13.43 -6.65
C LEU A 199 12.02 -12.59 -6.28
N ALA A 200 13.13 -12.83 -6.97
CA ALA A 200 14.33 -12.02 -6.82
C ALA A 200 14.28 -10.80 -7.72
N THR A 201 14.85 -9.69 -7.24
CA THR A 201 15.09 -8.49 -8.04
C THR A 201 16.57 -8.38 -8.40
N GLY A 202 16.88 -7.82 -9.56
CA GLY A 202 18.24 -7.40 -9.92
C GLY A 202 19.18 -8.55 -10.31
N GLU A 203 18.75 -9.43 -11.19
CA GLU A 203 19.65 -10.28 -12.00
C GLU A 203 20.05 -9.54 -13.27
#